data_e45446566580a6314d51aac53fac5ff1
#
_entry.id   e45446566580a6314d51aac53fac5ff1
#
_cell.length_a   1.000
_cell.length_b   1.000
_cell.length_c   1.000
_cell.angle_alpha   90.00
_cell.angle_beta   90.00
_cell.angle_gamma   90.00
#
_symmetry.space_group_name_H-M   'P 1'
#
loop_
_entity.id
_entity.type
_entity.pdbx_description
1 polymer ?
#
loop_
_entity_poly.entity_id
_entity_poly.type
_entity_poly.pdbx_seq_one_letter_code
_entity_poly.pdbx_strand_id
1 'polypeptide(L)'
;WQILIGPWLRKNIVFVYKIYFSVTSIFDDYDIQAVSLFKLDRELVIVDNYLDFIRAIKEDYFNSYIAEEIINTIGYGKLISNNVDIPVEVNKNFQQKKSNSSWLKKILYTISHIFSSIESEQSPVITQTYLGWLNEALLSINFLNFPRFFVDSNYPKNKVNLNLRDKFKDQLISYKKKSKNDSFEIIIINLLPDLFPKAYLEDFYSIVDASNALKLPKNPRFILTSYRFYHDEVFKVWISKKTEEGVPYFVLQHGSNYGEIK
;
A
#
# COMPACT_ATOMS: atom_id res chain seq x y z
N TRP A 1 4.88 -8.28 -9.86
CA TRP A 1 3.83 -7.25 -9.74
C TRP A 1 2.67 -7.67 -8.86
N GLN A 2 2.24 -8.94 -8.88
CA GLN A 2 1.12 -9.42 -8.04
C GLN A 2 1.36 -9.19 -6.55
N ILE A 3 2.55 -9.47 -6.03
CA ILE A 3 2.90 -9.24 -4.62
C ILE A 3 3.03 -7.75 -4.33
N LEU A 4 3.61 -6.99 -5.24
CA LEU A 4 3.95 -5.58 -5.04
C LEU A 4 2.71 -4.68 -5.05
N ILE A 5 1.95 -4.71 -6.14
CA ILE A 5 0.83 -3.79 -6.40
C ILE A 5 -0.53 -4.46 -6.15
N GLY A 6 -0.62 -5.79 -6.31
CA GLY A 6 -1.89 -6.51 -6.29
C GLY A 6 -2.78 -6.26 -5.07
N PRO A 7 -2.25 -6.29 -3.83
CA PRO A 7 -3.05 -6.02 -2.63
C PRO A 7 -3.65 -4.61 -2.63
N TRP A 8 -2.85 -3.60 -3.02
CA TRP A 8 -3.32 -2.23 -3.14
C TRP A 8 -4.35 -2.08 -4.26
N LEU A 9 -4.05 -2.57 -5.46
CA LEU A 9 -4.92 -2.42 -6.63
C LEU A 9 -6.31 -3.03 -6.39
N ARG A 10 -6.34 -4.26 -5.86
CA ARG A 10 -7.60 -4.92 -5.51
C ARG A 10 -8.40 -4.10 -4.50
N LYS A 11 -7.74 -3.59 -3.45
CA LYS A 11 -8.41 -2.80 -2.41
C LYS A 11 -8.91 -1.48 -2.97
N ASN A 12 -8.12 -0.81 -3.82
CA ASN A 12 -8.48 0.44 -4.46
C ASN A 12 -9.71 0.29 -5.36
N ILE A 13 -9.72 -0.71 -6.25
CA ILE A 13 -10.86 -0.95 -7.16
C ILE A 13 -12.14 -1.21 -6.35
N VAL A 14 -12.09 -2.10 -5.35
CA VAL A 14 -13.25 -2.41 -4.51
C VAL A 14 -13.73 -1.18 -3.75
N PHE A 15 -12.82 -0.34 -3.29
CA PHE A 15 -13.15 0.86 -2.53
C PHE A 15 -13.80 1.92 -3.43
N VAL A 16 -13.22 2.23 -4.59
CA VAL A 16 -13.79 3.15 -5.56
C VAL A 16 -15.15 2.66 -6.05
N TYR A 17 -15.30 1.35 -6.28
CA TYR A 17 -16.57 0.75 -6.67
C TYR A 17 -17.67 0.94 -5.63
N LYS A 18 -17.34 0.82 -4.34
CA LYS A 18 -18.31 1.08 -3.26
C LYS A 18 -18.82 2.52 -3.27
N ILE A 19 -17.92 3.49 -3.45
CA ILE A 19 -18.30 4.90 -3.52
C ILE A 19 -19.12 5.14 -4.79
N TYR A 20 -18.69 4.59 -5.94
CA TYR A 20 -19.41 4.65 -7.19
C TYR A 20 -20.86 4.14 -7.04
N PHE A 21 -21.02 2.94 -6.49
CA PHE A 21 -22.34 2.34 -6.26
C PHE A 21 -23.19 3.20 -5.32
N SER A 22 -22.61 3.71 -4.23
CA SER A 22 -23.34 4.58 -3.30
C SER A 22 -23.79 5.88 -3.95
N VAL A 23 -22.90 6.54 -4.71
CA VAL A 23 -23.22 7.79 -5.39
C VAL A 23 -24.30 7.57 -6.45
N THR A 24 -24.16 6.57 -7.32
CA THR A 24 -25.15 6.29 -8.37
C THR A 24 -26.50 5.94 -7.78
N SER A 25 -26.58 5.08 -6.75
CA SER A 25 -27.84 4.74 -6.08
C SER A 25 -28.55 5.97 -5.49
N ILE A 26 -27.80 6.90 -4.90
CA ILE A 26 -28.38 8.14 -4.36
C ILE A 26 -29.01 8.99 -5.48
N PHE A 27 -28.35 9.12 -6.62
CA PHE A 27 -28.90 9.88 -7.75
C PHE A 27 -30.04 9.17 -8.47
N ASP A 28 -30.06 7.82 -8.46
CA ASP A 28 -31.15 7.04 -9.03
C ASP A 28 -32.41 7.07 -8.14
N ASP A 29 -32.22 7.12 -6.81
CA ASP A 29 -33.33 7.07 -5.84
C ASP A 29 -33.91 8.46 -5.50
N TYR A 30 -33.13 9.54 -5.71
CA TYR A 30 -33.48 10.90 -5.27
C TYR A 30 -33.25 11.94 -6.36
N ASP A 31 -34.17 12.93 -6.46
CA ASP A 31 -33.97 14.10 -7.34
C ASP A 31 -33.02 15.12 -6.70
N ILE A 32 -31.72 14.90 -6.91
CA ILE A 32 -30.67 15.74 -6.33
C ILE A 32 -30.31 16.88 -7.28
N GLN A 33 -30.61 18.12 -6.86
CA GLN A 33 -30.36 19.32 -7.66
C GLN A 33 -28.92 19.83 -7.52
N ALA A 34 -28.28 19.62 -6.38
CA ALA A 34 -26.92 20.07 -6.12
C ALA A 34 -26.22 19.22 -5.06
N VAL A 35 -24.91 19.06 -5.21
CA VAL A 35 -24.04 18.36 -4.23
C VAL A 35 -22.94 19.30 -3.78
N SER A 36 -22.73 19.38 -2.46
CA SER A 36 -21.65 20.15 -1.85
C SER A 36 -20.49 19.21 -1.51
N LEU A 37 -19.31 19.48 -2.06
CA LEU A 37 -18.11 18.69 -1.85
C LEU A 37 -16.94 19.58 -1.40
N PHE A 38 -15.95 18.98 -0.75
CA PHE A 38 -14.70 19.66 -0.44
C PHE A 38 -13.86 19.81 -1.71
N LYS A 39 -13.39 21.02 -1.99
CA LYS A 39 -12.40 21.23 -3.04
C LYS A 39 -11.03 20.85 -2.51
N LEU A 40 -10.43 19.83 -3.09
CA LEU A 40 -9.16 19.27 -2.65
C LEU A 40 -8.09 19.40 -3.73
N ASP A 41 -6.88 19.76 -3.31
CA ASP A 41 -5.73 19.64 -4.18
C ASP A 41 -5.35 18.16 -4.36
N ARG A 42 -4.99 17.76 -5.57
CA ARG A 42 -4.57 16.41 -5.94
C ARG A 42 -3.47 15.85 -5.03
N GLU A 43 -2.55 16.72 -4.59
CA GLU A 43 -1.44 16.31 -3.72
C GLU A 43 -1.89 15.80 -2.35
N LEU A 44 -3.08 16.22 -1.86
CA LEU A 44 -3.61 15.84 -0.56
C LEU A 44 -4.09 14.38 -0.51
N VAL A 45 -4.47 13.82 -1.65
CA VAL A 45 -4.94 12.43 -1.75
C VAL A 45 -3.83 11.45 -2.12
N ILE A 46 -2.64 11.96 -2.49
CA ILE A 46 -1.50 11.12 -2.85
C ILE A 46 -0.82 10.62 -1.58
N VAL A 47 -0.89 9.33 -1.36
CA VAL A 47 -0.34 8.66 -0.18
C VAL A 47 1.08 8.11 -0.44
N ASP A 48 1.87 7.94 0.63
CA ASP A 48 3.23 7.44 0.49
C ASP A 48 3.29 5.94 0.13
N ASN A 49 2.47 5.10 0.77
CA ASN A 49 2.54 3.64 0.66
C ASN A 49 1.16 3.00 0.86
N TYR A 50 1.11 1.67 0.80
CA TYR A 50 -0.12 0.92 0.97
C TYR A 50 -0.77 1.10 2.34
N LEU A 51 0.00 1.14 3.42
CA LEU A 51 -0.54 1.33 4.76
C LEU A 51 -1.18 2.70 4.92
N ASP A 52 -0.57 3.74 4.36
CA ASP A 52 -1.13 5.10 4.36
C ASP A 52 -2.40 5.18 3.51
N PHE A 53 -2.48 4.43 2.40
CA PHE A 53 -3.72 4.27 1.65
C PHE A 53 -4.84 3.64 2.52
N ILE A 54 -4.55 2.58 3.27
CA ILE A 54 -5.54 1.95 4.18
C ILE A 54 -6.04 2.90 5.26
N ARG A 55 -5.24 3.88 5.66
CA ARG A 55 -5.65 4.94 6.58
C ARG A 55 -6.48 6.00 5.86
N ALA A 56 -6.02 6.45 4.70
CA ALA A 56 -6.67 7.49 3.91
C ALA A 56 -8.10 7.15 3.49
N ILE A 57 -8.39 5.91 3.14
CA ILE A 57 -9.76 5.46 2.78
C ILE A 57 -10.78 5.55 3.91
N LYS A 58 -10.36 5.87 5.14
CA LYS A 58 -11.25 6.10 6.28
C LYS A 58 -11.56 7.58 6.50
N GLU A 59 -10.93 8.47 5.75
CA GLU A 59 -11.02 9.91 5.90
C GLU A 59 -12.03 10.49 4.92
N ASP A 60 -12.88 11.38 5.40
CA ASP A 60 -13.97 11.96 4.62
C ASP A 60 -13.48 12.78 3.41
N TYR A 61 -12.33 13.48 3.56
CA TYR A 61 -11.76 14.24 2.47
C TYR A 61 -11.33 13.35 1.30
N PHE A 62 -10.77 12.18 1.59
CA PHE A 62 -10.36 11.21 0.58
C PHE A 62 -11.56 10.63 -0.17
N ASN A 63 -12.65 10.35 0.56
CA ASN A 63 -13.90 9.90 0.00
C ASN A 63 -14.55 10.98 -0.87
N SER A 64 -14.50 12.25 -0.42
CA SER A 64 -15.03 13.40 -1.15
C SER A 64 -14.32 13.60 -2.49
N TYR A 65 -12.99 13.46 -2.54
CA TYR A 65 -12.23 13.53 -3.78
C TYR A 65 -12.67 12.49 -4.81
N ILE A 66 -12.87 11.26 -4.37
CA ILE A 66 -13.33 10.18 -5.24
C ILE A 66 -14.77 10.42 -5.70
N ALA A 67 -15.66 10.87 -4.80
CA ALA A 67 -17.04 11.17 -5.13
C ALA A 67 -17.15 12.33 -6.15
N GLU A 68 -16.29 13.35 -6.04
CA GLU A 68 -16.22 14.46 -7.01
C GLU A 68 -15.90 13.94 -8.42
N GLU A 69 -14.88 13.10 -8.58
CA GLU A 69 -14.53 12.53 -9.87
C GLU A 69 -15.66 11.66 -10.45
N ILE A 70 -16.34 10.89 -9.60
CA ILE A 70 -17.49 10.05 -10.01
C ILE A 70 -18.62 10.93 -10.54
N ILE A 71 -19.03 11.97 -9.79
CA ILE A 71 -20.12 12.87 -10.15
C ILE A 71 -19.80 13.62 -11.45
N ASN A 72 -18.56 14.12 -11.59
CA ASN A 72 -18.10 14.81 -12.79
C ASN A 72 -18.12 13.89 -14.03
N THR A 73 -17.72 12.63 -13.86
CA THR A 73 -17.65 11.67 -14.98
C THR A 73 -19.03 11.20 -15.43
N ILE A 74 -19.97 11.03 -14.49
CA ILE A 74 -21.33 10.58 -14.80
C ILE A 74 -22.20 11.74 -15.25
N GLY A 75 -21.86 12.98 -14.87
CA GLY A 75 -22.60 14.18 -15.24
C GLY A 75 -23.87 14.41 -14.41
N TYR A 76 -23.92 13.89 -13.18
CA TYR A 76 -25.03 14.08 -12.28
C TYR A 76 -24.94 15.45 -11.55
N GLY A 77 -26.02 16.22 -11.64
CA GLY A 77 -26.31 17.37 -10.79
C GLY A 77 -25.34 18.56 -10.98
N LYS A 78 -25.58 19.59 -10.16
CA LYS A 78 -24.71 20.78 -10.06
C LYS A 78 -23.75 20.60 -8.88
N LEU A 79 -22.45 20.57 -9.15
CA LEU A 79 -21.45 20.59 -8.08
C LEU A 79 -21.31 21.99 -7.49
N ILE A 80 -21.42 22.09 -6.18
CA ILE A 80 -21.07 23.29 -5.41
C ILE A 80 -19.80 22.96 -4.64
N SER A 81 -18.66 23.49 -5.11
CA SER A 81 -17.40 23.32 -4.39
C SER A 81 -17.32 24.31 -3.23
N ASN A 82 -17.23 23.80 -2.02
CA ASN A 82 -16.93 24.60 -0.84
C ASN A 82 -15.42 24.57 -0.61
N ASN A 83 -14.81 25.77 -0.60
CA ASN A 83 -13.45 25.92 -0.10
C ASN A 83 -13.48 25.68 1.42
N VAL A 84 -13.14 24.49 1.84
CA VAL A 84 -12.94 24.21 3.26
C VAL A 84 -11.43 24.15 3.49
N ASP A 85 -10.96 25.00 4.38
CA ASP A 85 -9.59 24.86 4.89
C ASP A 85 -9.50 23.53 5.64
N ILE A 86 -8.99 22.52 4.96
CA ILE A 86 -8.72 21.25 5.61
C ILE A 86 -7.56 21.50 6.58
N PRO A 87 -7.72 21.23 7.87
CA PRO A 87 -6.67 21.44 8.84
C PRO A 87 -5.41 20.71 8.35
N VAL A 88 -4.27 21.43 8.30
CA VAL A 88 -2.95 20.90 7.90
C VAL A 88 -2.52 19.69 8.74
N GLU A 89 -3.21 19.43 9.84
CA GLU A 89 -3.03 18.26 10.70
C GLU A 89 -3.35 16.93 10.01
N VAL A 90 -4.19 16.92 8.96
CA VAL A 90 -4.51 15.70 8.22
C VAL A 90 -3.24 15.06 7.65
N ASN A 91 -2.33 15.84 7.11
CA ASN A 91 -1.05 15.35 6.58
C ASN A 91 -0.05 14.88 7.67
N LYS A 92 -0.19 15.35 8.91
CA LYS A 92 0.72 14.95 10.01
C LYS A 92 0.30 13.65 10.69
N ASN A 93 -0.97 13.28 10.63
CA ASN A 93 -1.47 12.06 11.27
C ASN A 93 -0.99 10.78 10.56
N PHE A 94 -0.58 10.87 9.27
CA PHE A 94 0.04 9.74 8.56
C PHE A 94 1.52 9.55 8.87
N GLN A 95 2.20 10.59 9.41
CA GLN A 95 3.56 10.40 9.89
C GLN A 95 3.50 9.47 11.12
N GLN A 96 3.99 8.26 10.94
CA GLN A 96 4.14 7.29 12.02
C GLN A 96 4.74 8.03 13.23
N LYS A 97 4.02 8.04 14.37
CA LYS A 97 4.66 8.26 15.66
C LYS A 97 5.87 7.33 15.67
N LYS A 98 7.07 7.90 15.56
CA LYS A 98 8.32 7.14 15.73
C LYS A 98 8.15 6.40 17.05
N SER A 99 7.86 5.13 16.99
CA SER A 99 7.88 4.27 18.16
C SER A 99 9.27 4.44 18.74
N ASN A 100 9.37 4.97 19.93
CA ASN A 100 10.63 4.98 20.68
C ASN A 100 11.05 3.52 20.81
N SER A 101 11.86 3.06 19.84
CA SER A 101 12.32 1.68 19.85
C SER A 101 13.12 1.50 21.14
N SER A 102 12.60 0.64 22.03
CA SER A 102 13.29 0.27 23.25
C SER A 102 14.75 -0.05 22.91
N TRP A 103 15.68 0.41 23.76
CA TRP A 103 17.12 0.11 23.62
C TRP A 103 17.38 -1.40 23.45
N LEU A 104 16.54 -2.25 24.04
CA LEU A 104 16.54 -3.71 23.87
C LEU A 104 16.31 -4.10 22.41
N LYS A 105 15.38 -3.46 21.68
CA LYS A 105 15.18 -3.74 20.26
C LYS A 105 16.40 -3.39 19.42
N LYS A 106 17.10 -2.31 19.77
CA LYS A 106 18.35 -1.94 19.07
C LYS A 106 19.45 -2.96 19.30
N ILE A 107 19.60 -3.48 20.53
CA ILE A 107 20.58 -4.53 20.87
C ILE A 107 20.24 -5.81 20.10
N LEU A 108 18.98 -6.28 20.17
CA LEU A 108 18.55 -7.47 19.48
C LEU A 108 18.75 -7.36 17.96
N TYR A 109 18.49 -6.19 17.40
CA TYR A 109 18.76 -5.89 15.99
C TYR A 109 20.26 -5.98 15.67
N THR A 110 21.12 -5.38 16.50
CA THR A 110 22.57 -5.43 16.30
C THR A 110 23.08 -6.87 16.38
N ILE A 111 22.60 -7.65 17.35
CA ILE A 111 22.94 -9.06 17.51
C ILE A 111 22.51 -9.86 16.27
N SER A 112 21.26 -9.71 15.85
CA SER A 112 20.75 -10.41 14.65
C SER A 112 21.52 -10.02 13.38
N HIS A 113 21.99 -8.77 13.31
CA HIS A 113 22.79 -8.28 12.20
C HIS A 113 24.20 -8.87 12.15
N ILE A 114 24.82 -9.11 13.32
CA ILE A 114 26.12 -9.80 13.41
C ILE A 114 25.95 -11.25 12.98
N PHE A 115 24.91 -11.94 13.45
CA PHE A 115 24.64 -13.32 13.08
C PHE A 115 24.24 -13.50 11.62
N SER A 116 23.58 -12.50 11.00
CA SER A 116 23.23 -12.55 9.57
C SER A 116 24.45 -12.62 8.65
N SER A 117 25.63 -12.21 9.12
CA SER A 117 26.89 -12.32 8.36
C SER A 117 27.49 -13.75 8.37
N ILE A 118 27.04 -14.60 9.30
CA ILE A 118 27.53 -15.98 9.48
C ILE A 118 26.56 -17.00 8.89
N GLU A 119 25.33 -16.56 8.58
CA GLU A 119 24.29 -17.43 8.06
C GLU A 119 24.55 -17.91 6.64
N SER A 120 24.06 -19.10 6.34
CA SER A 120 24.05 -19.63 4.98
C SER A 120 23.20 -18.77 4.06
N GLU A 121 23.63 -18.59 2.83
CA GLU A 121 22.85 -17.92 1.78
C GLU A 121 21.47 -18.61 1.52
N GLN A 122 21.31 -19.85 1.96
CA GLN A 122 20.08 -20.65 1.85
C GLN A 122 19.22 -20.64 3.11
N SER A 123 19.59 -19.88 4.14
CA SER A 123 18.79 -19.81 5.38
C SER A 123 17.37 -19.32 5.10
N PRO A 124 16.33 -19.96 5.66
CA PRO A 124 14.96 -19.49 5.49
C PRO A 124 14.76 -18.12 6.14
N VAL A 125 13.85 -17.33 5.60
CA VAL A 125 13.47 -16.03 6.16
C VAL A 125 12.11 -16.15 6.83
N ILE A 126 12.09 -16.14 8.16
CA ILE A 126 10.89 -16.21 8.99
C ILE A 126 10.76 -14.87 9.72
N THR A 127 9.63 -14.18 9.53
CA THR A 127 9.46 -12.82 10.07
C THR A 127 8.00 -12.44 10.23
N GLN A 128 7.69 -11.80 11.36
CA GLN A 128 6.37 -11.23 11.65
C GLN A 128 5.21 -12.21 11.37
N THR A 129 5.26 -13.36 12.04
CA THR A 129 4.34 -14.48 11.83
C THR A 129 3.12 -14.48 12.76
N TYR A 130 2.97 -13.50 13.65
CA TYR A 130 1.99 -13.47 14.76
C TYR A 130 2.13 -14.57 15.81
N LEU A 131 3.09 -15.48 15.68
CA LEU A 131 3.36 -16.51 16.68
C LEU A 131 3.95 -15.94 17.98
N GLY A 132 4.32 -14.66 17.97
CA GLY A 132 5.09 -14.02 19.02
C GLY A 132 6.59 -14.28 18.88
N TRP A 133 7.41 -13.37 19.37
CA TRP A 133 8.87 -13.37 19.13
C TRP A 133 9.57 -14.64 19.62
N LEU A 134 9.11 -15.23 20.74
CA LEU A 134 9.68 -16.48 21.28
C LEU A 134 9.42 -17.67 20.34
N ASN A 135 8.19 -17.80 19.86
CA ASN A 135 7.84 -18.90 18.96
C ASN A 135 8.47 -18.71 17.57
N GLU A 136 8.60 -17.49 17.08
CA GLU A 136 9.40 -17.19 15.88
C GLU A 136 10.86 -17.59 16.04
N ALA A 137 11.45 -17.28 17.21
CA ALA A 137 12.82 -17.65 17.53
C ALA A 137 12.98 -19.18 17.58
N LEU A 138 12.11 -19.88 18.28
CA LEU A 138 12.11 -21.34 18.35
C LEU A 138 11.91 -21.97 16.97
N LEU A 139 11.00 -21.42 16.17
CA LEU A 139 10.79 -21.89 14.81
C LEU A 139 12.07 -21.70 13.95
N SER A 140 12.73 -20.56 14.06
CA SER A 140 13.98 -20.29 13.37
C SER A 140 15.07 -21.29 13.76
N ILE A 141 15.24 -21.54 15.06
CA ILE A 141 16.23 -22.49 15.61
C ILE A 141 15.95 -23.92 15.11
N ASN A 142 14.69 -24.33 15.04
CA ASN A 142 14.31 -25.66 14.50
C ASN A 142 14.71 -25.84 13.02
N PHE A 143 14.82 -24.75 12.28
CA PHE A 143 15.34 -24.75 10.91
C PHE A 143 16.87 -24.54 10.86
N LEU A 144 17.57 -24.64 11.98
CA LEU A 144 19.01 -24.36 12.10
C LEU A 144 19.38 -22.95 11.65
N ASN A 145 18.51 -21.99 11.97
CA ASN A 145 18.65 -20.60 11.59
C ASN A 145 18.66 -19.70 12.83
N PHE A 146 19.36 -18.58 12.76
CA PHE A 146 19.30 -17.59 13.84
C PHE A 146 18.01 -16.79 13.79
N PRO A 147 17.39 -16.50 14.95
CA PRO A 147 16.22 -15.60 15.01
C PRO A 147 16.57 -14.23 14.47
N ARG A 148 15.75 -13.73 13.55
CA ARG A 148 15.96 -12.41 12.94
C ARG A 148 15.02 -11.41 13.56
N PHE A 149 15.58 -10.34 14.09
CA PHE A 149 14.81 -9.19 14.55
C PHE A 149 14.83 -8.13 13.46
N PHE A 150 13.67 -7.84 12.89
CA PHE A 150 13.55 -6.90 11.80
C PHE A 150 13.08 -5.53 12.29
N VAL A 151 13.69 -4.50 11.76
CA VAL A 151 13.19 -3.13 11.81
C VAL A 151 12.64 -2.81 10.43
N ASP A 152 11.57 -2.02 10.38
CA ASP A 152 11.00 -1.57 9.12
C ASP A 152 12.07 -0.86 8.29
N SER A 153 12.11 -1.19 7.02
CA SER A 153 13.13 -0.68 6.13
C SER A 153 12.80 0.77 5.73
N ASN A 154 13.81 1.62 5.78
CA ASN A 154 13.67 3.01 5.34
C ASN A 154 14.26 3.19 3.94
N TYR A 155 13.67 4.12 3.19
CA TYR A 155 14.15 4.55 1.89
C TYR A 155 13.97 6.06 1.73
N PRO A 156 14.79 6.74 0.89
CA PRO A 156 14.59 8.15 0.58
C PRO A 156 13.25 8.38 -0.10
N LYS A 157 12.48 9.34 0.40
CA LYS A 157 11.19 9.72 -0.16
C LYS A 157 11.33 10.91 -1.10
N ASN A 158 10.76 10.79 -2.29
CA ASN A 158 10.71 11.87 -3.26
C ASN A 158 9.48 12.76 -3.02
N LYS A 159 9.49 13.95 -3.60
CA LYS A 159 8.30 14.79 -3.69
C LYS A 159 7.34 14.20 -4.72
N VAL A 160 6.06 14.54 -4.57
CA VAL A 160 5.04 14.24 -5.58
C VAL A 160 5.45 14.85 -6.91
N ASN A 161 5.27 14.10 -7.98
CA ASN A 161 5.56 14.55 -9.35
C ASN A 161 4.28 14.47 -10.21
N LEU A 162 3.51 15.55 -10.21
CA LEU A 162 2.25 15.60 -10.95
C LEU A 162 2.44 15.38 -12.46
N ASN A 163 3.54 15.87 -13.04
CA ASN A 163 3.83 15.63 -14.47
C ASN A 163 4.04 14.13 -14.78
N LEU A 164 4.66 13.39 -13.87
CA LEU A 164 4.81 11.94 -14.01
C LEU A 164 3.45 11.23 -13.92
N ARG A 165 2.59 11.69 -13.03
CA ARG A 165 1.22 11.15 -12.85
C ARG A 165 0.32 11.46 -14.04
N ASP A 166 0.45 12.64 -14.63
CA ASP A 166 -0.29 13.00 -15.85
C ASP A 166 0.16 12.15 -17.05
N LYS A 167 1.47 11.91 -17.22
CA LYS A 167 1.97 10.96 -18.22
C LYS A 167 1.45 9.53 -17.99
N PHE A 168 1.36 9.12 -16.74
CA PHE A 168 0.78 7.82 -16.39
C PHE A 168 -0.70 7.76 -16.77
N LYS A 169 -1.47 8.83 -16.52
CA LYS A 169 -2.86 8.97 -16.97
C LYS A 169 -2.98 8.84 -18.49
N ASP A 170 -2.14 9.56 -19.25
CA ASP A 170 -2.14 9.52 -20.71
C ASP A 170 -1.88 8.11 -21.26
N GLN A 171 -0.96 7.37 -20.62
CA GLN A 171 -0.71 5.97 -20.97
C GLN A 171 -1.94 5.10 -20.72
N LEU A 172 -2.59 5.22 -19.56
CA LEU A 172 -3.81 4.47 -19.26
C LEU A 172 -4.92 4.75 -20.27
N ILE A 173 -5.13 6.03 -20.63
CA ILE A 173 -6.09 6.44 -21.67
C ILE A 173 -5.73 5.83 -23.03
N SER A 174 -4.44 5.74 -23.37
CA SER A 174 -4.02 5.14 -24.63
C SER A 174 -4.34 3.65 -24.74
N TYR A 175 -4.24 2.93 -23.64
CA TYR A 175 -4.64 1.51 -23.58
C TYR A 175 -6.15 1.33 -23.69
N LYS A 176 -6.95 2.25 -23.15
CA LYS A 176 -8.40 2.18 -23.18
C LYS A 176 -9.02 2.29 -24.56
N LYS A 177 -8.41 2.99 -25.50
CA LYS A 177 -8.96 3.23 -26.87
C LYS A 177 -9.44 1.96 -27.60
N LYS A 178 -9.26 0.77 -27.02
CA LYS A 178 -9.63 -0.54 -27.59
C LYS A 178 -10.83 -1.21 -26.90
N SER A 179 -11.41 -0.64 -25.85
CA SER A 179 -12.48 -1.24 -25.02
C SER A 179 -13.79 -0.44 -25.14
N LYS A 180 -14.93 -1.09 -24.82
CA LYS A 180 -16.25 -0.42 -24.72
C LYS A 180 -16.23 0.65 -23.61
N ASN A 181 -16.94 1.76 -23.82
CA ASN A 181 -17.07 2.85 -22.84
C ASN A 181 -17.89 2.40 -21.61
N ASP A 182 -17.22 1.87 -20.61
CA ASP A 182 -17.77 1.67 -19.26
C ASP A 182 -17.44 2.90 -18.41
N SER A 183 -18.47 3.52 -17.83
CA SER A 183 -18.33 4.72 -16.98
C SER A 183 -17.41 4.45 -15.80
N PHE A 184 -17.50 3.27 -15.17
CA PHE A 184 -16.67 2.90 -14.05
C PHE A 184 -15.18 2.75 -14.45
N GLU A 185 -14.91 2.18 -15.65
CA GLU A 185 -13.54 2.10 -16.18
C GLU A 185 -12.94 3.49 -16.39
N ILE A 186 -13.72 4.46 -16.89
CA ILE A 186 -13.29 5.85 -17.05
C ILE A 186 -12.91 6.47 -15.70
N ILE A 187 -13.76 6.27 -14.70
CA ILE A 187 -13.53 6.77 -13.34
C ILE A 187 -12.23 6.19 -12.76
N ILE A 188 -12.03 4.88 -12.89
CA ILE A 188 -10.78 4.25 -12.44
C ILE A 188 -9.56 4.83 -13.14
N ILE A 189 -9.60 5.02 -14.46
CA ILE A 189 -8.49 5.58 -15.23
C ILE A 189 -8.18 7.01 -14.78
N ASN A 190 -9.20 7.81 -14.49
CA ASN A 190 -9.02 9.18 -14.03
C ASN A 190 -8.45 9.26 -12.62
N LEU A 191 -8.91 8.40 -11.72
CA LEU A 191 -8.51 8.39 -10.31
C LEU A 191 -7.16 7.68 -10.07
N LEU A 192 -6.85 6.63 -10.84
CA LEU A 192 -5.72 5.75 -10.59
C LEU A 192 -4.38 6.51 -10.44
N PRO A 193 -4.05 7.51 -11.27
CA PRO A 193 -2.80 8.26 -11.14
C PRO A 193 -2.66 8.99 -9.80
N ASP A 194 -3.74 9.50 -9.24
CA ASP A 194 -3.72 10.26 -7.99
C ASP A 194 -3.80 9.34 -6.75
N LEU A 195 -4.52 8.24 -6.85
CA LEU A 195 -4.62 7.26 -5.78
C LEU A 195 -3.42 6.30 -5.71
N PHE A 196 -2.56 6.28 -6.76
CA PHE A 196 -1.40 5.40 -6.81
C PHE A 196 -0.35 5.82 -5.77
N PRO A 197 0.03 4.96 -4.82
CA PRO A 197 0.99 5.30 -3.80
C PRO A 197 2.34 5.72 -4.39
N LYS A 198 3.01 6.71 -3.79
CA LYS A 198 4.34 7.16 -4.19
C LYS A 198 5.38 6.03 -4.21
N ALA A 199 5.24 5.09 -3.29
CA ALA A 199 6.08 3.90 -3.22
C ALA A 199 6.20 3.14 -4.55
N TYR A 200 5.16 3.19 -5.38
CA TYR A 200 5.10 2.44 -6.65
C TYR A 200 5.36 3.32 -7.87
N LEU A 201 5.55 4.60 -7.70
CA LEU A 201 5.80 5.55 -8.78
C LEU A 201 7.04 6.40 -8.49
N GLU A 202 6.91 7.48 -7.72
CA GLU A 202 8.00 8.42 -7.46
C GLU A 202 9.16 7.82 -6.67
N ASP A 203 8.87 6.93 -5.71
CA ASP A 203 9.84 6.34 -4.79
C ASP A 203 10.33 4.96 -5.24
N PHE A 204 9.82 4.42 -6.35
CA PHE A 204 10.04 3.03 -6.74
C PHE A 204 11.52 2.66 -6.85
N TYR A 205 12.33 3.50 -7.51
CA TYR A 205 13.77 3.23 -7.63
C TYR A 205 14.48 3.28 -6.28
N SER A 206 14.14 4.24 -5.40
CA SER A 206 14.69 4.29 -4.04
C SER A 206 14.37 3.04 -3.22
N ILE A 207 13.17 2.49 -3.40
CA ILE A 207 12.74 1.24 -2.74
C ILE A 207 13.51 0.04 -3.31
N VAL A 208 13.71 -0.01 -4.63
CA VAL A 208 14.50 -1.06 -5.29
C VAL A 208 15.94 -1.05 -4.78
N ASP A 209 16.57 0.11 -4.69
CA ASP A 209 17.95 0.24 -4.19
C ASP A 209 18.04 -0.16 -2.70
N ALA A 210 17.08 0.29 -1.89
CA ALA A 210 16.99 -0.14 -0.49
C ALA A 210 16.78 -1.66 -0.37
N SER A 211 15.98 -2.25 -1.25
CA SER A 211 15.75 -3.69 -1.31
C SER A 211 17.02 -4.49 -1.64
N ASN A 212 17.83 -3.97 -2.55
CA ASN A 212 19.11 -4.59 -2.90
C ASN A 212 20.14 -4.49 -1.76
N ALA A 213 20.03 -3.48 -0.90
CA ALA A 213 20.89 -3.28 0.27
C ALA A 213 20.46 -4.10 1.49
N LEU A 214 19.32 -4.80 1.44
CA LEU A 214 18.89 -5.66 2.55
C LEU A 214 19.88 -6.79 2.77
N LYS A 215 20.31 -6.95 4.02
CA LYS A 215 21.16 -8.07 4.44
C LYS A 215 20.32 -9.30 4.74
N LEU A 216 19.72 -9.86 3.71
CA LEU A 216 18.92 -11.09 3.76
C LEU A 216 19.62 -12.18 2.91
N PRO A 217 19.35 -13.47 3.15
CA PRO A 217 19.91 -14.56 2.37
C PRO A 217 19.66 -14.35 0.87
N LYS A 218 20.68 -14.61 0.06
CA LYS A 218 20.55 -14.45 -1.40
C LYS A 218 19.59 -15.45 -2.02
N ASN A 219 19.62 -16.70 -1.53
CA ASN A 219 18.83 -17.82 -2.06
C ASN A 219 18.12 -18.56 -0.92
N PRO A 220 17.18 -17.92 -0.19
CA PRO A 220 16.53 -18.55 0.94
C PRO A 220 15.76 -19.79 0.51
N ARG A 221 15.76 -20.86 1.32
CA ARG A 221 14.96 -22.07 1.05
C ARG A 221 13.48 -21.79 0.97
N PHE A 222 12.99 -20.85 1.78
CA PHE A 222 11.63 -20.33 1.75
C PHE A 222 11.55 -19.01 2.52
N ILE A 223 10.45 -18.29 2.30
CA ILE A 223 10.11 -17.07 3.02
C ILE A 223 8.76 -17.28 3.69
N LEU A 224 8.66 -16.96 5.00
CA LEU A 224 7.46 -17.11 5.81
C LEU A 224 7.15 -15.82 6.55
N THR A 225 5.97 -15.25 6.35
CA THR A 225 5.47 -14.07 7.07
C THR A 225 3.95 -14.08 7.17
N SER A 226 3.38 -13.30 8.09
CA SER A 226 1.93 -13.07 8.13
C SER A 226 1.54 -11.70 7.59
N TYR A 227 2.24 -10.64 7.94
CA TYR A 227 1.78 -9.29 7.64
C TYR A 227 2.86 -8.29 7.18
N ARG A 228 4.14 -8.65 7.15
CA ARG A 228 5.21 -7.71 6.81
C ARG A 228 5.04 -7.09 5.42
N PHE A 229 4.50 -7.85 4.48
CA PHE A 229 4.22 -7.36 3.12
C PHE A 229 3.15 -6.26 3.06
N TYR A 230 2.42 -5.99 4.16
CA TYR A 230 1.44 -4.89 4.17
C TYR A 230 2.07 -3.53 4.39
N HIS A 231 3.19 -3.44 5.14
CA HIS A 231 3.73 -2.17 5.59
C HIS A 231 5.19 -1.91 5.24
N ASP A 232 5.94 -2.93 4.84
CA ASP A 232 7.35 -2.80 4.45
C ASP A 232 7.49 -2.93 2.92
N GLU A 233 7.46 -1.80 2.22
CA GLU A 233 7.54 -1.75 0.76
C GLU A 233 8.89 -2.25 0.25
N VAL A 234 9.97 -2.02 0.99
CA VAL A 234 11.32 -2.51 0.64
C VAL A 234 11.37 -4.04 0.69
N PHE A 235 10.83 -4.62 1.76
CA PHE A 235 10.73 -6.07 1.90
C PHE A 235 9.81 -6.66 0.82
N LYS A 236 8.75 -5.97 0.46
CA LYS A 236 7.82 -6.38 -0.59
C LYS A 236 8.50 -6.50 -1.95
N VAL A 237 9.39 -5.56 -2.30
CA VAL A 237 10.21 -5.66 -3.53
C VAL A 237 11.16 -6.85 -3.45
N TRP A 238 11.80 -7.06 -2.30
CA TRP A 238 12.72 -8.19 -2.11
C TRP A 238 12.02 -9.54 -2.28
N ILE A 239 10.86 -9.76 -1.61
CA ILE A 239 10.10 -11.02 -1.77
C ILE A 239 9.59 -11.20 -3.20
N SER A 240 9.19 -10.13 -3.89
CA SER A 240 8.75 -10.21 -5.27
C SER A 240 9.85 -10.75 -6.19
N LYS A 241 11.09 -10.25 -6.03
CA LYS A 241 12.26 -10.76 -6.76
C LYS A 241 12.53 -12.23 -6.44
N LYS A 242 12.55 -12.58 -5.14
CA LYS A 242 12.81 -13.96 -4.71
C LYS A 242 11.76 -14.94 -5.20
N THR A 243 10.50 -14.54 -5.23
CA THR A 243 9.43 -15.37 -5.77
C THR A 243 9.55 -15.58 -7.28
N GLU A 244 9.99 -14.57 -8.04
CA GLU A 244 10.28 -14.70 -9.47
C GLU A 244 11.50 -15.62 -9.72
N GLU A 245 12.47 -15.67 -8.78
CA GLU A 245 13.59 -16.60 -8.78
C GLU A 245 13.19 -18.04 -8.36
N GLY A 246 11.90 -18.28 -8.05
CA GLY A 246 11.37 -19.59 -7.68
C GLY A 246 11.44 -19.92 -6.19
N VAL A 247 11.77 -18.95 -5.32
CA VAL A 247 11.77 -19.14 -3.87
C VAL A 247 10.34 -19.27 -3.36
N PRO A 248 9.99 -20.37 -2.62
CA PRO A 248 8.67 -20.51 -2.02
C PRO A 248 8.36 -19.41 -1.02
N TYR A 249 7.20 -18.78 -1.18
CA TYR A 249 6.72 -17.73 -0.29
C TYR A 249 5.41 -18.14 0.38
N PHE A 250 5.42 -18.19 1.70
CA PHE A 250 4.28 -18.58 2.52
C PHE A 250 3.78 -17.39 3.33
N VAL A 251 2.47 -17.16 3.25
CA VAL A 251 1.78 -16.18 4.09
C VAL A 251 0.92 -16.94 5.10
N LEU A 252 1.25 -16.79 6.39
CA LEU A 252 0.43 -17.35 7.45
C LEU A 252 -0.82 -16.50 7.63
N GLN A 253 -1.95 -17.16 7.65
CA GLN A 253 -3.23 -16.51 7.93
C GLN A 253 -3.26 -16.03 9.37
N HIS A 254 -3.75 -14.81 9.56
CA HIS A 254 -3.91 -14.17 10.84
C HIS A 254 -5.39 -13.93 11.11
N GLY A 255 -5.86 -14.43 12.25
CA GLY A 255 -7.18 -14.14 12.79
C GLY A 255 -8.28 -15.11 12.41
N SER A 256 -9.37 -15.08 13.19
CA SER A 256 -10.50 -15.99 13.14
C SER A 256 -11.63 -15.56 12.18
N ASN A 257 -11.59 -14.38 11.63
CA ASN A 257 -12.74 -13.81 10.89
C ASN A 257 -12.82 -14.23 9.41
N TYR A 258 -11.95 -15.14 8.99
CA TYR A 258 -11.98 -15.65 7.63
C TYR A 258 -13.02 -16.77 7.52
N GLY A 259 -14.16 -16.48 6.92
CA GLY A 259 -15.27 -17.42 6.73
C GLY A 259 -16.51 -17.15 7.58
N GLU A 260 -16.49 -16.15 8.46
CA GLU A 260 -17.67 -15.73 9.25
C GLU A 260 -18.55 -14.68 8.53
N ILE A 261 -18.12 -14.18 7.37
CA ILE A 261 -18.95 -13.28 6.55
C ILE A 261 -19.84 -14.18 5.68
N LYS A 262 -21.07 -14.38 6.16
CA LYS A 262 -22.17 -14.92 5.34
C LYS A 262 -22.66 -13.86 4.38
#